data_8411577fdbb32fac6a4bbfb9fae64866
#
_entry.id   8411577fdbb32fac6a4bbfb9fae64866
#
_cell.length_a   1.000
_cell.length_b   1.000
_cell.length_c   1.000
_cell.angle_alpha   90.00
_cell.angle_beta   90.00
_cell.angle_gamma   90.00
#
_symmetry.space_group_name_H-M   'P 1'
#
loop_
_entity.id
_entity.type
_entity.pdbx_description
1 polymer ?
#
loop_
_entity_poly.entity_id
_entity_poly.type
_entity_poly.pdbx_seq_one_letter_code
_entity_poly.pdbx_strand_id
1 'polypeptide(L)'
;GAIMMLNHIGQTDVAEKVQNAWLKTLEDGIHTYDIFKEGTSKVKVGTMEFAKAVIANLGNKPSTLKPVSYANNSALILPKYKRRPADKKELVGVDVFVHWSGTNPDELAEKMKNIESDDIKLTMITNRGIKVWPEGFKETFCTDHWRCRFKNNAGTEIPKNKIIEILNKALNENIDTIKTENLYAFDGKAAFSLGQGQ
;
A
#
# COMPACT_ATOMS: atom_id res chain seq x y z
N GLY A 1 -8.92 -14.56 -0.16
CA GLY A 1 -8.67 -15.93 0.34
C GLY A 1 -9.96 -16.70 0.53
N ALA A 2 -10.86 -16.26 1.42
CA ALA A 2 -12.12 -16.98 1.70
C ALA A 2 -12.99 -17.24 0.46
N ILE A 3 -13.17 -16.24 -0.41
CA ILE A 3 -13.93 -16.38 -1.66
C ILE A 3 -13.28 -17.42 -2.60
N MET A 4 -11.95 -17.40 -2.73
CA MET A 4 -11.23 -18.39 -3.54
C MET A 4 -11.39 -19.79 -2.98
N MET A 5 -11.35 -19.95 -1.67
CA MET A 5 -11.55 -21.23 -1.00
C MET A 5 -12.98 -21.76 -1.20
N LEU A 6 -14.00 -20.90 -1.02
CA LEU A 6 -15.40 -21.27 -1.26
C LEU A 6 -15.64 -21.73 -2.71
N ASN A 7 -15.07 -21.01 -3.68
CA ASN A 7 -15.14 -21.43 -5.09
C ASN A 7 -14.41 -22.77 -5.32
N HIS A 8 -13.25 -22.99 -4.69
CA HIS A 8 -12.48 -24.22 -4.85
C HIS A 8 -13.25 -25.45 -4.34
N ILE A 9 -13.95 -25.32 -3.22
CA ILE A 9 -14.77 -26.40 -2.65
C ILE A 9 -16.20 -26.49 -3.24
N GLY A 10 -16.49 -25.77 -4.32
CA GLY A 10 -17.76 -25.82 -5.02
C GLY A 10 -18.92 -25.02 -4.38
N GLN A 11 -18.63 -24.21 -3.34
CA GLN A 11 -19.63 -23.35 -2.67
C GLN A 11 -19.73 -21.98 -3.38
N THR A 12 -19.98 -22.01 -4.67
CA THR A 12 -19.96 -20.80 -5.54
C THR A 12 -21.09 -19.83 -5.23
N ASP A 13 -22.26 -20.31 -4.82
CA ASP A 13 -23.40 -19.49 -4.40
C ASP A 13 -23.13 -18.75 -3.09
N VAL A 14 -22.44 -19.40 -2.14
CA VAL A 14 -22.00 -18.78 -0.89
C VAL A 14 -20.94 -17.72 -1.18
N ALA A 15 -19.97 -18.04 -2.05
CA ALA A 15 -18.93 -17.11 -2.49
C ALA A 15 -19.55 -15.84 -3.12
N GLU A 16 -20.53 -16.01 -4.01
CA GLU A 16 -21.27 -14.91 -4.64
C GLU A 16 -22.01 -14.03 -3.61
N LYS A 17 -22.74 -14.65 -2.70
CA LYS A 17 -23.45 -13.91 -1.63
C LYS A 17 -22.53 -13.09 -0.77
N VAL A 18 -21.44 -13.69 -0.30
CA VAL A 18 -20.48 -13.00 0.58
C VAL A 18 -19.77 -11.85 -0.15
N GLN A 19 -19.32 -12.07 -1.38
CA GLN A 19 -18.61 -11.03 -2.11
C GLN A 19 -19.54 -9.88 -2.53
N ASN A 20 -20.77 -10.15 -2.94
CA ASN A 20 -21.72 -9.09 -3.25
C ASN A 20 -22.12 -8.30 -2.01
N ALA A 21 -22.30 -8.94 -0.86
CA ALA A 21 -22.55 -8.26 0.42
C ALA A 21 -21.41 -7.31 0.80
N TRP A 22 -20.17 -7.75 0.62
CA TRP A 22 -18.99 -6.90 0.85
C TRP A 22 -18.95 -5.70 -0.10
N LEU A 23 -19.14 -5.93 -1.41
CA LEU A 23 -19.22 -4.85 -2.39
C LEU A 23 -20.36 -3.87 -2.07
N LYS A 24 -21.53 -4.38 -1.64
CA LYS A 24 -22.64 -3.54 -1.22
C LYS A 24 -22.31 -2.69 -0.01
N THR A 25 -21.61 -3.23 0.97
CA THR A 25 -21.15 -2.49 2.16
C THR A 25 -20.22 -1.34 1.78
N LEU A 26 -19.30 -1.59 0.85
CA LEU A 26 -18.43 -0.54 0.31
C LEU A 26 -19.23 0.52 -0.46
N GLU A 27 -20.17 0.10 -1.30
CA GLU A 27 -21.04 1.02 -2.06
C GLU A 27 -21.89 1.90 -1.11
N ASP A 28 -22.31 1.37 0.01
CA ASP A 28 -23.07 2.10 1.03
C ASP A 28 -22.23 3.15 1.77
N GLY A 29 -20.92 3.21 1.49
CA GLY A 29 -19.99 4.18 2.09
C GLY A 29 -19.58 3.83 3.51
N ILE A 30 -19.75 2.57 3.94
CA ILE A 30 -19.28 2.06 5.23
C ILE A 30 -17.83 1.60 5.04
N HIS A 31 -16.89 2.35 5.59
CA HIS A 31 -15.46 2.15 5.31
C HIS A 31 -14.64 2.02 6.58
N THR A 32 -13.63 1.16 6.52
CA THR A 32 -12.59 1.08 7.53
C THR A 32 -11.60 2.23 7.36
N TYR A 33 -10.77 2.50 8.35
CA TYR A 33 -9.88 3.67 8.38
C TYR A 33 -8.95 3.77 7.16
N ASP A 34 -8.53 2.63 6.61
CA ASP A 34 -7.56 2.52 5.52
C ASP A 34 -8.11 2.94 4.15
N ILE A 35 -9.44 2.88 4.00
CA ILE A 35 -10.14 3.28 2.77
C ILE A 35 -11.11 4.46 2.99
N PHE A 36 -11.22 4.95 4.23
CA PHE A 36 -12.10 6.08 4.54
C PHE A 36 -11.58 7.38 3.88
N LYS A 37 -12.47 8.05 3.17
CA LYS A 37 -12.20 9.38 2.56
C LYS A 37 -13.31 10.34 2.93
N GLU A 38 -12.93 11.46 3.53
CA GLU A 38 -13.86 12.54 3.85
C GLU A 38 -14.55 13.06 2.59
N GLY A 39 -15.83 13.35 2.68
CA GLY A 39 -16.65 13.78 1.54
C GLY A 39 -17.12 12.67 0.59
N THR A 40 -16.56 11.46 0.67
CA THR A 40 -16.96 10.31 -0.15
C THR A 40 -17.53 9.18 0.69
N SER A 41 -16.89 8.87 1.81
CA SER A 41 -17.34 7.85 2.75
C SER A 41 -18.44 8.41 3.65
N LYS A 42 -19.44 7.59 4.00
CA LYS A 42 -20.52 8.00 4.91
C LYS A 42 -20.16 7.78 6.36
N VAL A 43 -19.56 6.62 6.66
CA VAL A 43 -19.26 6.21 8.03
C VAL A 43 -17.89 5.54 8.11
N LYS A 44 -17.08 5.93 9.09
CA LYS A 44 -15.82 5.27 9.44
C LYS A 44 -16.08 4.26 10.55
N VAL A 45 -15.72 3.00 10.32
CA VAL A 45 -16.00 1.89 11.24
C VAL A 45 -14.74 1.09 11.56
N GLY A 46 -14.75 0.40 12.69
CA GLY A 46 -13.74 -0.59 13.04
C GLY A 46 -13.98 -1.94 12.36
N THR A 47 -13.09 -2.90 12.60
CA THR A 47 -13.15 -4.22 11.97
C THR A 47 -14.42 -4.98 12.30
N MET A 48 -14.87 -4.95 13.55
CA MET A 48 -16.06 -5.68 13.98
C MET A 48 -17.36 -5.06 13.43
N GLU A 49 -17.44 -3.74 13.40
CA GLU A 49 -18.59 -3.01 12.83
C GLU A 49 -18.67 -3.22 11.34
N PHE A 50 -17.53 -3.24 10.64
CA PHE A 50 -17.48 -3.54 9.22
C PHE A 50 -17.97 -4.97 8.93
N ALA A 51 -17.52 -5.95 9.72
CA ALA A 51 -18.00 -7.33 9.60
C ALA A 51 -19.51 -7.44 9.81
N LYS A 52 -20.07 -6.76 10.82
CA LYS A 52 -21.52 -6.70 11.06
C LYS A 52 -22.28 -6.07 9.89
N ALA A 53 -21.74 -5.02 9.28
CA ALA A 53 -22.33 -4.38 8.10
C ALA A 53 -22.35 -5.32 6.88
N VAL A 54 -21.28 -6.09 6.66
CA VAL A 54 -21.24 -7.11 5.62
C VAL A 54 -22.28 -8.21 5.88
N ILE A 55 -22.41 -8.67 7.12
CA ILE A 55 -23.42 -9.67 7.50
C ILE A 55 -24.83 -9.15 7.24
N ALA A 56 -25.12 -7.89 7.60
CA ALA A 56 -26.41 -7.26 7.34
C ALA A 56 -26.75 -7.13 5.85
N ASN A 57 -25.72 -7.05 5.00
CA ASN A 57 -25.87 -6.98 3.55
C ASN A 57 -25.89 -8.35 2.85
N LEU A 58 -25.86 -9.48 3.58
CA LEU A 58 -25.92 -10.80 2.96
C LEU A 58 -27.25 -10.98 2.17
N GLY A 59 -27.11 -11.35 0.92
CA GLY A 59 -28.24 -11.48 -0.03
C GLY A 59 -28.47 -10.22 -0.88
N ASN A 60 -27.94 -9.07 -0.51
CA ASN A 60 -27.99 -7.85 -1.30
C ASN A 60 -26.88 -7.83 -2.36
N LYS A 61 -27.13 -7.15 -3.47
CA LYS A 61 -26.14 -6.93 -4.53
C LYS A 61 -25.86 -5.43 -4.66
N PRO A 62 -24.62 -5.05 -5.02
CA PRO A 62 -24.32 -3.66 -5.33
C PRO A 62 -25.08 -3.22 -6.58
N SER A 63 -25.35 -1.92 -6.71
CA SER A 63 -26.04 -1.31 -7.84
C SER A 63 -25.11 -0.48 -8.71
N THR A 64 -24.11 0.17 -8.13
CA THR A 64 -23.10 0.98 -8.82
C THR A 64 -21.81 0.19 -9.06
N LEU A 65 -21.37 -0.57 -8.07
CA LEU A 65 -20.26 -1.51 -8.25
C LEU A 65 -20.76 -2.72 -9.04
N LYS A 66 -19.90 -3.28 -9.90
CA LYS A 66 -20.25 -4.45 -10.70
C LYS A 66 -20.45 -5.66 -9.78
N PRO A 67 -21.67 -6.24 -9.71
CA PRO A 67 -21.90 -7.45 -8.93
C PRO A 67 -21.12 -8.63 -9.53
N VAL A 68 -20.71 -9.56 -8.68
CA VAL A 68 -20.06 -10.80 -9.12
C VAL A 68 -21.06 -11.93 -9.21
N SER A 69 -20.79 -12.87 -10.13
CA SER A 69 -21.48 -14.15 -10.24
C SER A 69 -20.44 -15.23 -10.55
N TYR A 70 -20.55 -16.36 -9.87
CA TYR A 70 -19.65 -17.49 -10.04
C TYR A 70 -20.41 -18.66 -10.67
N ALA A 71 -20.09 -18.94 -11.94
CA ALA A 71 -20.62 -20.12 -12.61
C ALA A 71 -19.92 -21.38 -12.12
N ASN A 72 -20.67 -22.45 -11.93
CA ASN A 72 -20.11 -23.77 -11.67
C ASN A 72 -19.25 -24.20 -12.87
N ASN A 73 -17.98 -24.55 -12.61
CA ASN A 73 -17.02 -25.09 -13.59
C ASN A 73 -16.52 -24.15 -14.69
N SER A 74 -16.47 -22.85 -14.50
CA SER A 74 -15.72 -22.00 -15.42
C SER A 74 -14.22 -22.16 -15.20
N ALA A 75 -13.52 -22.73 -16.19
CA ALA A 75 -12.06 -22.77 -16.19
C ALA A 75 -11.50 -21.32 -16.11
N LEU A 76 -10.48 -21.12 -15.28
CA LEU A 76 -9.78 -19.83 -15.18
C LEU A 76 -9.11 -19.53 -16.54
N ILE A 77 -9.66 -18.61 -17.30
CA ILE A 77 -9.06 -18.13 -18.53
C ILE A 77 -8.12 -16.98 -18.17
N LEU A 78 -6.82 -17.28 -18.13
CA LEU A 78 -5.81 -16.23 -17.94
C LEU A 78 -5.68 -15.42 -19.23
N PRO A 79 -5.84 -14.08 -19.18
CA PRO A 79 -5.58 -13.25 -20.34
C PRO A 79 -4.11 -13.37 -20.76
N LYS A 80 -3.85 -13.45 -22.07
CA LYS A 80 -2.46 -13.41 -22.57
C LYS A 80 -1.83 -12.08 -22.18
N TYR A 81 -0.77 -12.14 -21.39
CA TYR A 81 -0.02 -10.96 -21.02
C TYR A 81 0.55 -10.29 -22.28
N LYS A 82 0.19 -9.03 -22.50
CA LYS A 82 0.82 -8.18 -23.51
C LYS A 82 1.63 -7.11 -22.80
N ARG A 83 2.94 -7.18 -22.95
CA ARG A 83 3.83 -6.11 -22.45
C ARG A 83 3.45 -4.81 -23.17
N ARG A 84 3.13 -3.78 -22.41
CA ARG A 84 3.03 -2.40 -22.91
C ARG A 84 4.37 -1.72 -22.57
N PRO A 85 5.23 -1.40 -23.55
CA PRO A 85 6.39 -0.58 -23.26
C PRO A 85 5.91 0.79 -22.79
N ALA A 86 6.57 1.34 -21.78
CA ALA A 86 6.37 2.73 -21.40
C ALA A 86 7.23 3.60 -22.33
N ASP A 87 6.72 4.78 -22.70
CA ASP A 87 7.46 5.76 -23.50
C ASP A 87 8.52 6.45 -22.64
N LYS A 88 8.21 6.69 -21.37
CA LYS A 88 9.10 7.33 -20.41
C LYS A 88 9.22 6.51 -19.12
N LYS A 89 10.47 6.25 -18.69
CA LYS A 89 10.78 5.64 -17.40
C LYS A 89 11.64 6.60 -16.59
N GLU A 90 11.12 7.07 -15.46
CA GLU A 90 11.75 8.09 -14.62
C GLU A 90 12.06 7.49 -13.24
N LEU A 91 13.29 7.69 -12.77
CA LEU A 91 13.66 7.40 -11.39
C LEU A 91 13.22 8.58 -10.52
N VAL A 92 12.30 8.37 -9.58
CA VAL A 92 11.69 9.44 -8.76
C VAL A 92 12.01 9.35 -7.28
N GLY A 93 12.75 8.34 -6.87
CA GLY A 93 13.14 8.15 -5.47
C GLY A 93 13.77 6.79 -5.20
N VAL A 94 13.97 6.51 -3.93
CA VAL A 94 14.51 5.25 -3.43
C VAL A 94 13.91 4.89 -2.08
N ASP A 95 13.57 3.62 -1.89
CA ASP A 95 13.33 3.05 -0.57
C ASP A 95 14.66 2.51 -0.03
N VAL A 96 15.09 3.01 1.12
CA VAL A 96 16.26 2.53 1.86
C VAL A 96 15.76 1.69 3.03
N PHE A 97 16.16 0.43 3.04
CA PHE A 97 15.83 -0.48 4.13
C PHE A 97 16.98 -0.49 5.14
N VAL A 98 16.64 -0.30 6.40
CA VAL A 98 17.64 -0.19 7.47
C VAL A 98 17.34 -1.16 8.61
N HIS A 99 18.39 -1.69 9.23
CA HIS A 99 18.30 -2.35 10.51
C HIS A 99 18.44 -1.30 11.61
N TRP A 100 17.45 -1.23 12.48
CA TRP A 100 17.46 -0.33 13.62
C TRP A 100 16.62 -0.92 14.76
N SER A 101 17.26 -1.10 15.92
CA SER A 101 16.67 -1.75 17.10
C SER A 101 15.76 -0.86 17.95
N GLY A 102 15.68 0.44 17.64
CA GLY A 102 14.75 1.35 18.31
C GLY A 102 13.30 1.08 17.91
N THR A 103 12.37 1.57 18.71
CA THR A 103 10.93 1.33 18.52
C THR A 103 10.14 2.59 18.15
N ASN A 104 10.75 3.77 18.30
CA ASN A 104 10.07 5.05 18.04
C ASN A 104 10.35 5.53 16.60
N PRO A 105 9.36 5.51 15.69
CA PRO A 105 9.57 5.94 14.30
C PRO A 105 9.98 7.42 14.14
N ASP A 106 9.63 8.30 15.09
CA ASP A 106 10.04 9.70 15.04
C ASP A 106 11.55 9.85 15.26
N GLU A 107 12.15 9.07 16.17
CA GLU A 107 13.60 9.05 16.38
C GLU A 107 14.34 8.53 15.14
N LEU A 108 13.80 7.50 14.48
CA LEU A 108 14.36 7.03 13.23
C LEU A 108 14.24 8.10 12.13
N ALA A 109 13.11 8.79 12.06
CA ALA A 109 12.91 9.85 11.08
C ALA A 109 13.94 10.98 11.25
N GLU A 110 14.25 11.41 12.48
CA GLU A 110 15.28 12.42 12.74
C GLU A 110 16.67 11.95 12.26
N LYS A 111 17.04 10.69 12.50
CA LYS A 111 18.29 10.12 11.97
C LYS A 111 18.30 10.10 10.44
N MET A 112 17.19 9.67 9.83
CA MET A 112 17.08 9.55 8.38
C MET A 112 17.05 10.91 7.68
N LYS A 113 16.60 11.98 8.33
CA LYS A 113 16.68 13.35 7.80
C LYS A 113 18.11 13.84 7.62
N ASN A 114 19.05 13.37 8.42
CA ASN A 114 20.48 13.75 8.29
C ASN A 114 21.08 13.30 6.95
N ILE A 115 20.53 12.27 6.32
CA ILE A 115 21.02 11.76 5.04
C ILE A 115 20.30 12.34 3.83
N GLU A 116 19.33 13.23 4.03
CA GLU A 116 18.64 13.93 2.95
C GLU A 116 19.60 14.74 2.06
N SER A 117 19.18 15.01 0.85
CA SER A 117 19.80 16.01 -0.02
C SER A 117 18.81 17.14 -0.32
N ASP A 118 19.28 18.18 -1.00
CA ASP A 118 18.41 19.31 -1.34
C ASP A 118 17.18 18.92 -2.11
N ASP A 119 17.35 17.97 -3.02
CA ASP A 119 16.30 17.53 -3.95
C ASP A 119 15.52 16.31 -3.45
N ILE A 120 16.07 15.53 -2.51
CA ILE A 120 15.49 14.25 -2.10
C ILE A 120 15.27 14.24 -0.59
N LYS A 121 14.01 14.08 -0.20
CA LYS A 121 13.57 14.13 1.19
C LYS A 121 12.95 12.82 1.65
N LEU A 122 13.06 12.53 2.94
CA LEU A 122 12.32 11.47 3.59
C LEU A 122 10.82 11.79 3.55
N THR A 123 10.04 10.95 2.93
CA THR A 123 8.59 11.16 2.78
C THR A 123 7.75 10.21 3.60
N MET A 124 8.30 9.04 3.95
CA MET A 124 7.56 8.02 4.67
C MET A 124 8.50 6.98 5.29
N ILE A 125 8.13 6.49 6.47
CA ILE A 125 8.70 5.27 7.04
C ILE A 125 7.59 4.25 7.20
N THR A 126 7.86 3.01 6.79
CA THR A 126 6.98 1.88 7.02
C THR A 126 7.71 0.77 7.78
N ASN A 127 6.95 0.05 8.60
CA ASN A 127 7.40 -1.17 9.27
C ASN A 127 6.36 -2.25 9.00
N ARG A 128 6.78 -3.43 8.57
CA ARG A 128 5.90 -4.54 8.18
C ARG A 128 4.82 -4.15 7.14
N GLY A 129 5.14 -3.19 6.26
CA GLY A 129 4.21 -2.70 5.24
C GLY A 129 3.21 -1.64 5.73
N ILE A 130 3.18 -1.33 7.04
CA ILE A 130 2.31 -0.31 7.62
C ILE A 130 3.06 1.01 7.71
N LYS A 131 2.43 2.11 7.32
CA LYS A 131 2.98 3.46 7.51
C LYS A 131 3.03 3.78 9.00
N VAL A 132 4.22 4.12 9.50
CA VAL A 132 4.45 4.48 10.89
C VAL A 132 4.93 5.93 11.07
N TRP A 133 5.38 6.58 9.99
CA TRP A 133 5.77 7.98 9.97
C TRP A 133 5.59 8.59 8.57
N PRO A 134 5.23 9.89 8.40
CA PRO A 134 4.59 10.73 9.41
C PRO A 134 3.15 10.28 9.67
N GLU A 135 2.61 10.64 10.84
CA GLU A 135 1.21 10.35 11.20
C GLU A 135 0.84 8.86 11.06
N GLY A 136 1.70 8.01 11.61
CA GLY A 136 1.48 6.56 11.64
C GLY A 136 0.62 6.10 12.81
N PHE A 137 0.25 4.81 12.80
CA PHE A 137 -0.48 4.19 13.90
C PHE A 137 0.44 3.88 15.06
N LYS A 138 0.21 4.53 16.22
CA LYS A 138 1.04 4.38 17.43
C LYS A 138 1.04 2.96 17.98
N GLU A 139 -0.04 2.20 17.76
CA GLU A 139 -0.19 0.82 18.21
C GLU A 139 0.49 -0.20 17.30
N THR A 140 1.17 0.24 16.24
CA THR A 140 1.84 -0.68 15.32
C THR A 140 3.01 -1.35 16.01
N PHE A 141 2.98 -2.68 16.09
CA PHE A 141 4.14 -3.45 16.52
C PHE A 141 5.22 -3.38 15.44
N CYS A 142 6.35 -2.76 15.78
CA CYS A 142 7.49 -2.59 14.89
C CYS A 142 8.57 -3.64 15.16
N THR A 143 9.17 -4.14 14.09
CA THR A 143 10.39 -4.96 14.11
C THR A 143 11.60 -4.08 13.83
N ASP A 144 12.78 -4.65 13.88
CA ASP A 144 14.07 -3.98 13.61
C ASP A 144 14.35 -3.72 12.12
N HIS A 145 13.44 -4.11 11.23
CA HIS A 145 13.56 -3.95 9.78
C HIS A 145 12.63 -2.83 9.30
N TRP A 146 13.20 -1.69 8.91
CA TRP A 146 12.48 -0.48 8.55
C TRP A 146 12.67 -0.13 7.07
N ARG A 147 11.62 0.36 6.42
CA ARG A 147 11.68 0.90 5.07
C ARG A 147 11.50 2.41 5.11
N CYS A 148 12.53 3.15 4.73
CA CYS A 148 12.56 4.61 4.68
C CYS A 148 12.50 5.08 3.23
N ARG A 149 11.43 5.78 2.85
CA ARG A 149 11.20 6.25 1.49
C ARG A 149 11.71 7.66 1.29
N PHE A 150 12.63 7.80 0.36
CA PHE A 150 13.15 9.08 -0.09
C PHE A 150 12.65 9.39 -1.49
N LYS A 151 12.08 10.58 -1.68
CA LYS A 151 11.55 11.03 -2.96
C LYS A 151 11.95 12.46 -3.26
N ASN A 152 11.97 12.80 -4.54
CA ASN A 152 11.99 14.19 -4.97
C ASN A 152 10.62 14.82 -4.67
N ASN A 153 10.63 15.95 -3.96
CA ASN A 153 9.40 16.66 -3.60
C ASN A 153 8.63 17.19 -4.82
N ALA A 154 9.34 17.52 -5.91
CA ALA A 154 8.72 17.95 -7.15
C ALA A 154 8.14 16.78 -7.99
N GLY A 155 8.34 15.52 -7.58
CA GLY A 155 7.93 14.34 -8.34
C GLY A 155 8.66 14.17 -9.68
N THR A 156 9.75 14.92 -9.88
CA THR A 156 10.57 14.87 -11.10
C THR A 156 11.63 13.78 -11.03
N GLU A 157 12.19 13.45 -12.19
CA GLU A 157 13.28 12.50 -12.31
C GLU A 157 14.52 12.95 -11.52
N ILE A 158 15.16 11.99 -10.85
CA ILE A 158 16.43 12.19 -10.14
C ILE A 158 17.54 11.38 -10.82
N PRO A 159 18.78 11.90 -10.88
CA PRO A 159 19.90 11.13 -11.40
C PRO A 159 20.32 10.03 -10.40
N LYS A 160 20.77 8.90 -10.92
CA LYS A 160 21.13 7.72 -10.10
C LYS A 160 22.23 7.98 -9.06
N ASN A 161 23.13 8.93 -9.32
CA ASN A 161 24.17 9.30 -8.37
C ASN A 161 23.62 9.88 -7.05
N LYS A 162 22.40 10.43 -7.07
CA LYS A 162 21.73 10.90 -5.84
C LYS A 162 21.42 9.75 -4.87
N ILE A 163 21.15 8.56 -5.39
CA ILE A 163 20.98 7.38 -4.52
C ILE A 163 22.31 7.02 -3.86
N ILE A 164 23.40 7.06 -4.61
CA ILE A 164 24.75 6.80 -4.06
C ILE A 164 25.11 7.85 -3.01
N GLU A 165 24.75 9.12 -3.24
CA GLU A 165 24.94 10.19 -2.25
C GLU A 165 24.22 9.89 -0.92
N ILE A 166 22.94 9.47 -0.99
CA ILE A 166 22.17 9.08 0.21
C ILE A 166 22.85 7.91 0.94
N LEU A 167 23.31 6.89 0.21
CA LEU A 167 23.96 5.73 0.80
C LEU A 167 25.30 6.10 1.44
N ASN A 168 26.09 6.96 0.81
CA ASN A 168 27.34 7.46 1.39
C ASN A 168 27.10 8.25 2.68
N LYS A 169 26.05 9.10 2.71
CA LYS A 169 25.65 9.79 3.94
C LYS A 169 25.20 8.81 5.01
N ALA A 170 24.43 7.77 4.65
CA ALA A 170 24.01 6.74 5.58
C ALA A 170 25.20 6.00 6.21
N LEU A 171 26.23 5.69 5.44
CA LEU A 171 27.47 5.10 5.94
C LEU A 171 28.18 6.03 6.92
N ASN A 172 28.28 7.32 6.61
CA ASN A 172 28.91 8.32 7.47
C ASN A 172 28.17 8.52 8.80
N GLU A 173 26.85 8.37 8.79
CA GLU A 173 25.99 8.45 9.98
C GLU A 173 25.87 7.11 10.72
N ASN A 174 26.65 6.09 10.34
CA ASN A 174 26.60 4.73 10.89
C ASN A 174 25.18 4.11 10.85
N ILE A 175 24.44 4.37 9.78
CA ILE A 175 23.13 3.75 9.56
C ILE A 175 23.35 2.40 8.87
N ASP A 176 22.88 1.32 9.50
CA ASP A 176 22.98 -0.03 8.96
C ASP A 176 21.94 -0.23 7.85
N THR A 177 22.41 -0.09 6.60
CA THR A 177 21.58 -0.24 5.42
C THR A 177 21.56 -1.68 4.93
N ILE A 178 20.36 -2.29 4.80
CA ILE A 178 20.18 -3.69 4.40
C ILE A 178 20.11 -3.82 2.88
N LYS A 179 19.25 -3.01 2.23
CA LYS A 179 19.03 -2.99 0.78
C LYS A 179 18.39 -1.70 0.34
N THR A 180 18.33 -1.50 -0.97
CA THR A 180 17.59 -0.39 -1.59
C THR A 180 16.65 -0.89 -2.68
N GLU A 181 15.54 -0.17 -2.88
CA GLU A 181 14.62 -0.37 -3.99
C GLU A 181 14.39 0.96 -4.71
N ASN A 182 14.79 1.02 -5.99
CA ASN A 182 14.60 2.21 -6.80
C ASN A 182 13.12 2.41 -7.13
N LEU A 183 12.63 3.62 -6.95
CA LEU A 183 11.25 4.00 -7.22
C LEU A 183 11.15 4.61 -8.61
N TYR A 184 10.43 3.93 -9.50
CA TYR A 184 10.22 4.39 -10.87
C TYR A 184 8.79 4.84 -11.10
N ALA A 185 8.64 5.90 -11.90
CA ALA A 185 7.40 6.25 -12.58
C ALA A 185 7.49 5.84 -14.05
N PHE A 186 6.40 5.38 -14.61
CA PHE A 186 6.26 5.10 -16.05
C PHE A 186 5.14 5.97 -16.60
N ASP A 187 5.47 6.80 -17.57
CA ASP A 187 4.56 7.77 -18.18
C ASP A 187 3.84 8.62 -17.11
N GLY A 188 4.62 9.08 -16.12
CA GLY A 188 4.13 9.88 -14.99
C GLY A 188 3.34 9.12 -13.92
N LYS A 189 3.19 7.79 -14.05
CA LYS A 189 2.49 6.97 -13.07
C LYS A 189 3.47 6.18 -12.20
N ALA A 190 3.31 6.26 -10.88
CA ALA A 190 4.12 5.50 -9.94
C ALA A 190 3.97 3.99 -10.19
N ALA A 191 5.11 3.28 -10.30
CA ALA A 191 5.18 1.83 -10.44
C ALA A 191 5.62 1.13 -9.14
N PHE A 192 5.38 1.76 -8.01
CA PHE A 192 5.66 1.26 -6.67
C PHE A 192 4.41 1.43 -5.80
N SER A 193 4.31 0.61 -4.74
CA SER A 193 3.19 0.71 -3.80
C SER A 193 3.20 2.05 -3.08
N LEU A 194 2.08 2.75 -3.10
CA LEU A 194 1.86 3.92 -2.25
C LEU A 194 1.69 3.45 -0.79
N GLY A 195 1.95 4.33 0.17
CA GLY A 195 1.65 4.06 1.58
C GLY A 195 0.14 3.99 1.83
N GLN A 196 -0.26 3.35 2.92
CA GLN A 196 -1.66 3.39 3.35
C GLN A 196 -2.09 4.84 3.60
N GLY A 197 -3.22 5.24 2.99
CA GLY A 197 -3.76 6.60 3.14
C GLY A 197 -3.15 7.65 2.20
N GLN A 198 -2.40 7.26 1.17
CA GLN A 198 -1.89 8.15 0.10
C GLN A 198 -2.74 8.03 -1.17
#